data_90e537b401050abe180ad3a1e087bafa
#
_entry.id   90e537b401050abe180ad3a1e087bafa
#
_cell.length_a   1.000
_cell.length_b   1.000
_cell.length_c   1.000
_cell.angle_alpha   90.00
_cell.angle_beta   90.00
_cell.angle_gamma   90.00
#
_symmetry.space_group_name_H-M   'P 1'
#
loop_
_entity.id
_entity.type
_entity.pdbx_description
1 polymer ?
#
loop_
_entity_poly.entity_id
_entity_poly.type
_entity_poly.pdbx_seq_one_letter_code
_entity_poly.pdbx_strand_id
1 'polypeptide(L)'
;MVREVSASGRSVVVGVLRNRREAIVSACARHRVARLEVFGSALRDDFTSEESDVDLLVEFEPMQPYARVEAYFGLLDELRHLLNREVDLVMVGAIKNPYIARDIERTKQLFYAA
;
A
#
# COMPACT_ATOMS: atom_id res chain seq x y z
N MET A 1 -15.99 -14.96 1.01
CA MET A 1 -16.10 -14.53 1.53
C MET A 1 -15.18 -14.17 2.26
N VAL A 2 -14.95 -13.75 2.62
CA VAL A 2 -14.04 -13.37 3.17
C VAL A 2 -14.04 -13.31 4.38
N ARG A 3 -13.67 -13.49 5.00
CA ARG A 3 -13.71 -13.48 6.04
C ARG A 3 -13.02 -12.59 6.61
N GLU A 4 -13.30 -11.99 7.22
CA GLU A 4 -12.83 -11.12 7.78
C GLU A 4 -12.29 -11.42 8.92
N VAL A 5 -11.53 -11.17 9.19
CA VAL A 5 -10.87 -11.51 10.06
C VAL A 5 -10.92 -10.85 11.12
N SER A 6 -11.04 -10.61 11.69
CA SER A 6 -11.25 -10.09 12.64
C SER A 6 -10.39 -9.60 13.42
N ALA A 7 -10.35 -9.09 13.95
CA ALA A 7 -9.67 -8.77 14.77
C ALA A 7 -8.69 -7.97 14.90
N SER A 8 -8.27 -7.51 15.66
CA SER A 8 -7.23 -6.87 16.03
C SER A 8 -6.81 -5.67 15.37
N GLY A 9 -5.76 -5.09 15.68
CA GLY A 9 -5.28 -3.86 15.16
C GLY A 9 -5.17 -3.87 13.67
N ARG A 10 -4.94 -5.04 13.16
CA ARG A 10 -4.82 -5.22 11.76
C ARG A 10 -6.08 -4.83 11.03
N SER A 11 -7.23 -5.04 11.65
CA SER A 11 -8.49 -4.70 11.03
C SER A 11 -8.69 -3.23 10.88
N VAL A 12 -8.05 -2.43 11.70
CA VAL A 12 -8.25 -0.99 11.65
C VAL A 12 -7.77 -0.44 10.31
N VAL A 13 -6.56 -0.76 9.93
CA VAL A 13 -6.05 -0.22 8.68
C VAL A 13 -6.66 -0.93 7.49
N VAL A 14 -6.93 -2.21 7.59
CA VAL A 14 -7.61 -2.89 6.51
C VAL A 14 -8.98 -2.25 6.29
N GLY A 15 -9.67 -1.89 7.37
CA GLY A 15 -10.94 -1.22 7.25
C GLY A 15 -10.84 0.14 6.62
N VAL A 16 -9.82 0.92 6.98
CA VAL A 16 -9.61 2.23 6.39
C VAL A 16 -9.37 2.09 4.89
N LEU A 17 -8.55 1.12 4.49
CA LEU A 17 -8.29 0.91 3.08
C LEU A 17 -9.54 0.50 2.34
N ARG A 18 -10.33 -0.36 2.96
CA ARG A 18 -11.54 -0.84 2.32
C ARG A 18 -12.56 0.27 2.16
N ASN A 19 -12.68 1.14 3.17
CA ASN A 19 -13.62 2.24 3.10
C ASN A 19 -13.26 3.24 2.01
N ARG A 20 -11.99 3.30 1.64
CA ARG A 20 -11.55 4.22 0.60
C ARG A 20 -11.19 3.49 -0.68
N ARG A 21 -11.64 2.26 -0.82
CA ARG A 21 -11.20 1.43 -1.92
C ARG A 21 -11.41 2.08 -3.28
N GLU A 22 -12.58 2.60 -3.54
CA GLU A 22 -12.85 3.16 -4.85
C GLU A 22 -11.96 4.35 -5.14
N ALA A 23 -11.74 5.19 -4.15
CA ALA A 23 -10.88 6.35 -4.32
C ALA A 23 -9.44 5.93 -4.57
N ILE A 24 -8.98 4.90 -3.85
CA ILE A 24 -7.62 4.41 -4.02
C ILE A 24 -7.47 3.77 -5.40
N VAL A 25 -8.43 2.99 -5.82
CA VAL A 25 -8.39 2.37 -7.14
C VAL A 25 -8.33 3.44 -8.23
N SER A 26 -9.12 4.50 -8.09
CA SER A 26 -9.08 5.60 -9.02
C SER A 26 -7.72 6.27 -9.06
N ALA A 27 -7.13 6.49 -7.90
CA ALA A 27 -5.80 7.10 -7.83
C ALA A 27 -4.78 6.19 -8.51
N CYS A 28 -4.87 4.89 -8.26
CA CYS A 28 -3.95 3.95 -8.88
C CYS A 28 -4.07 4.00 -10.41
N ALA A 29 -5.27 4.07 -10.91
CA ALA A 29 -5.47 4.13 -12.35
C ALA A 29 -4.90 5.43 -12.93
N ARG A 30 -5.11 6.54 -12.24
CA ARG A 30 -4.61 7.81 -12.73
C ARG A 30 -3.10 7.85 -12.79
N HIS A 31 -2.44 7.18 -11.87
CA HIS A 31 -0.99 7.21 -11.80
C HIS A 31 -0.34 5.96 -12.41
N ARG A 32 -1.13 5.19 -13.14
CA ARG A 32 -0.65 4.05 -13.92
C ARG A 32 0.01 2.98 -13.07
N VAL A 33 -0.63 2.67 -11.96
CA VAL A 33 -0.16 1.62 -11.07
C VAL A 33 -0.55 0.26 -11.66
N ALA A 34 0.40 -0.66 -11.70
CA ALA A 34 0.10 -2.03 -12.12
C ALA A 34 -0.37 -2.87 -10.94
N ARG A 35 0.18 -2.60 -9.76
CA ARG A 35 -0.16 -3.41 -8.59
C ARG A 35 0.14 -2.65 -7.32
N LEU A 36 -0.75 -2.76 -6.35
CA LEU A 36 -0.56 -2.15 -5.04
C LEU A 36 -0.81 -3.20 -3.98
N GLU A 37 0.13 -3.36 -3.06
CA GLU A 37 0.04 -4.38 -2.02
C GLU A 37 0.28 -3.75 -0.66
N VAL A 38 -0.30 -4.33 0.38
CA VAL A 38 -0.15 -3.85 1.75
C VAL A 38 0.81 -4.77 2.48
N PHE A 39 1.72 -4.20 3.25
CA PHE A 39 2.63 -5.03 4.02
C PHE A 39 2.97 -4.32 5.34
N GLY A 40 3.83 -4.92 6.11
CA GLY A 40 4.37 -4.27 7.29
C GLY A 40 3.42 -4.23 8.46
N SER A 41 3.51 -3.17 9.23
CA SER A 41 2.80 -3.08 10.49
C SER A 41 1.29 -3.12 10.30
N ALA A 42 0.80 -2.72 9.16
CA ALA A 42 -0.63 -2.75 8.91
C ALA A 42 -1.21 -4.15 9.00
N LEU A 43 -0.38 -5.16 8.80
CA LEU A 43 -0.83 -6.55 8.83
C LEU A 43 -0.48 -7.26 10.13
N ARG A 44 0.06 -6.54 11.10
CA ARG A 44 0.42 -7.15 12.36
C ARG A 44 -0.67 -6.98 13.38
N ASP A 45 -0.71 -7.91 14.32
CA ASP A 45 -1.67 -7.83 15.40
C ASP A 45 -1.40 -6.67 16.33
N ASP A 46 -0.18 -6.22 16.41
CA ASP A 46 0.16 -5.15 17.33
C ASP A 46 0.02 -3.77 16.71
N PHE A 47 -0.57 -3.67 15.56
CA PHE A 47 -0.87 -2.37 14.97
C PHE A 47 -1.90 -1.69 15.87
N THR A 48 -1.56 -0.55 16.42
CA THR A 48 -2.40 -0.05 17.45
C THR A 48 -2.95 1.31 17.23
N SER A 49 -2.57 2.06 16.29
CA SER A 49 -3.07 3.37 16.38
C SER A 49 -3.34 3.97 15.06
N GLU A 50 -4.14 4.98 15.10
CA GLU A 50 -4.37 5.73 13.93
C GLU A 50 -3.17 6.50 13.51
N GLU A 51 -2.14 6.51 14.35
CA GLU A 51 -0.91 7.21 14.03
C GLU A 51 0.10 6.34 13.32
N SER A 52 -0.16 5.06 13.23
CA SER A 52 0.78 4.17 12.55
C SER A 52 0.77 4.42 11.06
N ASP A 53 1.94 4.28 10.47
CA ASP A 53 2.09 4.44 9.03
C ASP A 53 1.45 3.28 8.31
N VAL A 54 1.00 3.54 7.11
CA VAL A 54 0.52 2.49 6.24
C VAL A 54 1.63 2.16 5.26
N ASP A 55 2.06 0.90 5.24
CA ASP A 55 3.15 0.46 4.37
C ASP A 55 2.57 -0.17 3.12
N LEU A 56 2.90 0.42 1.98
CA LEU A 56 2.38 -0.04 0.70
C LEU A 56 3.51 -0.31 -0.27
N LEU A 57 3.36 -1.36 -1.04
CA LEU A 57 4.33 -1.73 -2.06
C LEU A 57 3.67 -1.49 -3.41
N VAL A 58 4.31 -0.72 -4.27
CA VAL A 58 3.72 -0.33 -5.53
C VAL A 58 4.57 -0.77 -6.70
N GLU A 59 3.91 -1.25 -7.73
CA GLU A 59 4.55 -1.53 -9.00
C GLU A 59 3.83 -0.71 -10.05
N PHE A 60 4.57 0.07 -10.84
CA PHE A 60 3.99 0.88 -11.89
C PHE A 60 4.06 0.16 -13.23
N GLU A 61 3.17 0.52 -14.12
CA GLU A 61 3.26 0.05 -15.49
C GLU A 61 4.57 0.57 -16.10
N PRO A 62 5.08 -0.07 -17.14
CA PRO A 62 6.32 0.39 -17.76
C PRO A 62 6.18 1.83 -18.21
N MET A 63 7.18 2.62 -17.88
CA MET A 63 7.22 4.02 -18.28
C MET A 63 8.62 4.55 -18.12
N GLN A 64 8.87 5.70 -18.69
CA GLN A 64 10.16 6.35 -18.57
C GLN A 64 10.46 6.64 -17.10
N PRO A 65 11.73 6.61 -16.70
CA PRO A 65 12.06 6.86 -15.31
C PRO A 65 11.54 8.19 -14.79
N TYR A 66 11.58 9.21 -15.62
CA TYR A 66 11.10 10.52 -15.22
C TYR A 66 9.61 10.48 -14.94
N ALA A 67 8.86 9.82 -15.80
CA ALA A 67 7.42 9.69 -15.61
C ALA A 67 7.11 8.88 -14.36
N ARG A 68 7.94 7.89 -14.07
CA ARG A 68 7.73 7.05 -12.88
C ARG A 68 7.93 7.84 -11.61
N VAL A 69 8.90 8.76 -11.60
CA VAL A 69 9.11 9.61 -10.44
C VAL A 69 7.88 10.48 -10.20
N GLU A 70 7.34 11.05 -11.26
CA GLU A 70 6.15 11.88 -11.12
C GLU A 70 4.95 11.05 -10.66
N ALA A 71 4.80 9.87 -11.20
CA ALA A 71 3.71 8.99 -10.80
C ALA A 71 3.83 8.62 -9.33
N TYR A 72 5.04 8.35 -8.89
CA TYR A 72 5.28 7.97 -7.51
C TYR A 72 4.87 9.08 -6.54
N PHE A 73 5.34 10.28 -6.77
CA PHE A 73 5.04 11.36 -5.84
C PHE A 73 3.59 11.80 -5.93
N GLY A 74 3.00 11.76 -7.12
CA GLY A 74 1.59 12.06 -7.25
C GLY A 74 0.73 11.06 -6.51
N LEU A 75 1.04 9.79 -6.64
CA LEU A 75 0.31 8.75 -5.93
C LEU A 75 0.48 8.87 -4.43
N LEU A 76 1.71 9.11 -3.99
CA LEU A 76 1.97 9.24 -2.56
C LEU A 76 1.16 10.37 -1.95
N ASP A 77 1.13 11.51 -2.63
CA ASP A 77 0.39 12.65 -2.12
C ASP A 77 -1.11 12.35 -2.04
N GLU A 78 -1.64 11.71 -3.08
CA GLU A 78 -3.04 11.37 -3.07
C GLU A 78 -3.38 10.37 -1.97
N LEU A 79 -2.54 9.37 -1.78
CA LEU A 79 -2.79 8.37 -0.76
C LEU A 79 -2.76 8.97 0.64
N ARG A 80 -1.84 9.88 0.87
CA ARG A 80 -1.81 10.56 2.16
C ARG A 80 -3.10 11.31 2.43
N HIS A 81 -3.63 11.97 1.43
CA HIS A 81 -4.88 12.69 1.60
C HIS A 81 -6.05 11.74 1.78
N LEU A 82 -6.10 10.68 1.00
CA LEU A 82 -7.22 9.76 1.08
C LEU A 82 -7.25 9.02 2.40
N LEU A 83 -6.09 8.66 2.92
CA LEU A 83 -6.02 7.87 4.14
C LEU A 83 -5.86 8.72 5.38
N ASN A 84 -5.55 9.98 5.19
CA ASN A 84 -5.37 10.93 6.29
C ASN A 84 -4.35 10.41 7.29
N ARG A 85 -3.24 9.89 6.79
CA ARG A 85 -2.15 9.41 7.64
C ARG A 85 -0.90 9.27 6.79
N GLU A 86 0.22 9.05 7.45
CA GLU A 86 1.46 8.87 6.72
C GLU A 86 1.46 7.55 5.98
N VAL A 87 2.00 7.59 4.80
CA VAL A 87 2.07 6.42 3.93
C VAL A 87 3.51 6.19 3.56
N ASP A 88 3.99 4.98 3.78
CA ASP A 88 5.32 4.58 3.37
C ASP A 88 5.16 3.80 2.07
N LEU A 89 5.40 4.48 0.96
CA LEU A 89 5.17 3.91 -0.36
C LEU A 89 6.49 3.44 -0.94
N VAL A 90 6.65 2.13 -1.08
CA VAL A 90 7.89 1.51 -1.52
C VAL A 90 7.69 0.93 -2.90
N MET A 91 8.60 1.25 -3.82
CA MET A 91 8.51 0.67 -5.17
C MET A 91 9.08 -0.72 -5.19
N VAL A 92 8.45 -1.59 -5.97
CA VAL A 92 8.95 -2.93 -6.18
C VAL A 92 10.39 -2.84 -6.70
N GLY A 93 11.27 -3.62 -6.10
CA GLY A 93 12.67 -3.63 -6.48
C GLY A 93 13.54 -2.68 -5.70
N ALA A 94 12.94 -1.79 -4.90
CA ALA A 94 13.72 -0.85 -4.11
C ALA A 94 14.30 -1.47 -2.84
N ILE A 95 13.75 -2.59 -2.40
CA ILE A 95 14.22 -3.22 -1.17
C ILE A 95 15.44 -4.06 -1.48
N LYS A 96 16.57 -3.67 -0.93
CA LYS A 96 17.82 -4.36 -1.22
C LYS A 96 18.17 -5.43 -0.21
N ASN A 97 17.68 -5.30 1.00
CA ASN A 97 17.98 -6.28 2.04
C ASN A 97 17.19 -7.55 1.76
N PRO A 98 17.85 -8.69 1.51
CA PRO A 98 17.12 -9.90 1.12
C PRO A 98 16.21 -10.45 2.21
N TYR A 99 16.54 -10.21 3.46
CA TYR A 99 15.70 -10.70 4.55
C TYR A 99 14.39 -9.92 4.61
N ILE A 100 14.48 -8.62 4.44
CA ILE A 100 13.29 -7.77 4.43
C ILE A 100 12.44 -8.07 3.20
N ALA A 101 13.09 -8.22 2.05
CA ALA A 101 12.36 -8.52 0.82
C ALA A 101 11.59 -9.83 0.94
N ARG A 102 12.22 -10.84 1.53
CA ARG A 102 11.57 -12.13 1.71
C ARG A 102 10.38 -12.04 2.65
N ASP A 103 10.55 -11.27 3.72
CA ASP A 103 9.47 -11.11 4.69
C ASP A 103 8.27 -10.42 4.05
N ILE A 104 8.52 -9.41 3.25
CA ILE A 104 7.46 -8.72 2.55
C ILE A 104 6.75 -9.67 1.60
N GLU A 105 7.52 -10.45 0.84
CA GLU A 105 6.91 -11.39 -0.10
C GLU A 105 6.01 -12.39 0.60
N ARG A 106 6.41 -12.83 1.79
CA ARG A 106 5.63 -13.81 2.50
C ARG A 106 4.35 -13.24 3.09
N THR A 107 4.35 -11.97 3.45
CA THR A 107 3.26 -11.42 4.24
C THR A 107 2.40 -10.40 3.50
N LYS A 108 2.85 -9.89 2.39
CA LYS A 108 2.11 -8.83 1.69
C LYS A 108 0.77 -9.35 1.20
N GLN A 109 -0.18 -8.45 1.10
CA GLN A 109 -1.51 -8.78 0.63
C GLN A 109 -1.90 -7.84 -0.49
N LEU A 110 -2.46 -8.41 -1.55
CA LEU A 110 -2.84 -7.64 -2.72
C LEU A 110 -4.01 -6.74 -2.41
N PHE A 111 -3.92 -5.48 -2.82
CA PHE A 111 -5.02 -4.56 -2.70
C PHE A 111 -5.58 -4.19 -4.07
N TYR A 112 -4.71 -3.96 -5.04
CA TYR A 112 -5.14 -3.54 -6.37
C TYR A 112 -4.23 -4.14 -7.44
N ALA A 113 -4.80 -4.58 -8.53
CA ALA A 113 -4.05 -5.01 -9.69
C ALA A 113 -4.80 -4.56 -10.93
N ALA A 114 -4.08 -3.93 -11.82
CA ALA A 114 -4.67 -3.42 -13.05
C ALA A 114 -5.09 -4.55 -13.98
#